data_79bc034816fc8ee212449c35c7778d9c
#
_entry.id   79bc034816fc8ee212449c35c7778d9c
#
_cell.length_a   1.000
_cell.length_b   1.000
_cell.length_c   1.000
_cell.angle_alpha   90.00
_cell.angle_beta   90.00
_cell.angle_gamma   90.00
#
_symmetry.space_group_name_H-M   'P 1'
#
loop_
_entity.id
_entity.type
_entity.pdbx_description
1 polymer ?
#
loop_
_entity_poly.entity_id
_entity_poly.type
_entity_poly.pdbx_seq_one_letter_code
_entity_poly.pdbx_strand_id
1 'polypeptide(L)'
;MKDLSNENVVHVNKNELEYIKFRRLLEYKNIEHCFTLKSLDFAGNDSYEQKKEEVENNLKILSREFVFNVKDICRPKQTHTDKVGKVEDGDEGIYIQKFNNVDGFVTDKKNKVLMLGFADCTPLLFYDPIKNVVANVHSGWKGTLQTIGVRTVEKMVMEYKCNSEDIICCIGPHIRKCHFEVDEDVKKLFYNKFKHLKDIEELISYNGESNKYYIDTAKINKEILLNIGLKGENIIDSNICTVCNSDICHSYRAEKDLSGRAVTIIYLK
;
A
#
# COMPACT_ATOMS: atom_id res chain seq x y z
N MET A 1 -13.93 -9.58 -19.57
CA MET A 1 -13.40 -9.27 -18.22
C MET A 1 -12.25 -8.30 -18.43
N LYS A 2 -12.16 -7.25 -17.64
CA LYS A 2 -11.12 -6.22 -17.75
C LYS A 2 -9.79 -6.78 -17.24
N ASP A 3 -8.71 -6.65 -17.99
CA ASP A 3 -7.36 -7.03 -17.57
C ASP A 3 -6.56 -5.78 -17.21
N LEU A 4 -5.98 -5.75 -16.00
CA LEU A 4 -5.15 -4.67 -15.50
C LEU A 4 -3.65 -4.96 -15.64
N SER A 5 -3.28 -6.06 -16.28
CA SER A 5 -1.86 -6.38 -16.53
C SER A 5 -1.18 -5.31 -17.38
N ASN A 6 0.07 -4.99 -17.03
CA ASN A 6 0.92 -4.08 -17.80
C ASN A 6 2.40 -4.49 -17.60
N GLU A 7 3.34 -3.63 -18.02
CA GLU A 7 4.78 -3.88 -17.90
C GLU A 7 5.24 -4.12 -16.46
N ASN A 8 4.55 -3.56 -15.45
CA ASN A 8 4.93 -3.61 -14.05
C ASN A 8 4.19 -4.66 -13.23
N VAL A 9 2.97 -5.03 -13.66
CA VAL A 9 2.11 -5.91 -12.88
C VAL A 9 1.45 -7.01 -13.71
N VAL A 10 1.03 -8.06 -13.01
CA VAL A 10 0.17 -9.13 -13.56
C VAL A 10 -1.16 -9.11 -12.81
N HIS A 11 -2.26 -9.05 -13.54
CA HIS A 11 -3.60 -9.31 -13.02
C HIS A 11 -3.87 -10.81 -13.07
N VAL A 12 -4.19 -11.39 -11.95
CA VAL A 12 -4.52 -12.82 -11.82
C VAL A 12 -5.98 -12.93 -11.41
N ASN A 13 -6.70 -13.75 -12.17
CA ASN A 13 -8.06 -14.15 -11.83
C ASN A 13 -8.06 -15.66 -11.65
N LYS A 14 -8.25 -16.12 -10.43
CA LYS A 14 -8.19 -17.55 -10.10
C LYS A 14 -9.26 -17.90 -9.09
N ASN A 15 -10.20 -18.78 -9.50
CA ASN A 15 -11.33 -19.18 -8.69
C ASN A 15 -12.19 -17.96 -8.26
N GLU A 16 -12.30 -17.74 -6.94
CA GLU A 16 -13.09 -16.66 -6.35
C GLU A 16 -12.24 -15.42 -6.04
N LEU A 17 -10.94 -15.41 -6.39
CA LEU A 17 -9.99 -14.36 -6.02
C LEU A 17 -9.39 -13.69 -7.26
N GLU A 18 -9.55 -12.38 -7.33
CA GLU A 18 -8.81 -11.51 -8.25
C GLU A 18 -7.79 -10.67 -7.51
N TYR A 19 -6.57 -10.59 -8.06
CA TYR A 19 -5.47 -9.86 -7.42
C TYR A 19 -4.41 -9.40 -8.41
N ILE A 20 -3.59 -8.46 -7.97
CA ILE A 20 -2.43 -7.93 -8.70
C ILE A 20 -1.15 -8.42 -8.02
N LYS A 21 -0.16 -8.83 -8.84
CA LYS A 21 1.23 -9.09 -8.41
C LYS A 21 2.19 -8.20 -9.18
N PHE A 22 3.24 -7.74 -8.53
CA PHE A 22 4.32 -6.99 -9.18
C PHE A 22 5.32 -7.93 -9.84
N ARG A 23 5.60 -7.73 -11.13
CA ARG A 23 6.54 -8.55 -11.90
C ARG A 23 7.92 -8.55 -11.27
N ARG A 24 8.40 -7.40 -10.79
CA ARG A 24 9.69 -7.26 -10.12
C ARG A 24 9.82 -8.12 -8.86
N LEU A 25 8.76 -8.24 -8.06
CA LEU A 25 8.78 -9.08 -6.85
C LEU A 25 8.59 -10.57 -7.16
N LEU A 26 8.05 -10.93 -8.33
CA LEU A 26 7.95 -12.34 -8.77
C LEU A 26 9.31 -12.97 -9.08
N GLU A 27 10.36 -12.16 -9.29
CA GLU A 27 11.73 -12.65 -9.48
C GLU A 27 12.31 -13.31 -8.22
N TYR A 28 11.70 -13.07 -7.05
CA TYR A 28 12.18 -13.56 -5.75
C TYR A 28 11.29 -14.65 -5.20
N LYS A 29 11.82 -15.87 -5.07
CA LYS A 29 11.06 -17.06 -4.64
C LYS A 29 10.81 -17.11 -3.12
N ASN A 30 11.59 -16.38 -2.35
CA ASN A 30 11.56 -16.34 -0.88
C ASN A 30 10.57 -15.34 -0.28
N ILE A 31 9.86 -14.59 -1.12
CA ILE A 31 8.76 -13.71 -0.68
C ILE A 31 7.45 -14.08 -1.37
N GLU A 32 6.36 -13.65 -0.78
CA GLU A 32 5.05 -13.67 -1.40
C GLU A 32 4.36 -12.31 -1.20
N HIS A 33 3.56 -11.90 -2.18
CA HIS A 33 2.86 -10.62 -2.13
C HIS A 33 1.63 -10.61 -3.03
N CYS A 34 0.65 -9.78 -2.70
CA CYS A 34 -0.41 -9.38 -3.63
C CYS A 34 -1.10 -8.08 -3.19
N PHE A 35 -1.88 -7.51 -4.10
CA PHE A 35 -2.95 -6.54 -3.85
C PHE A 35 -4.25 -7.18 -4.34
N THR A 36 -5.23 -7.43 -3.45
CA THR A 36 -6.52 -8.02 -3.82
C THR A 36 -7.40 -7.01 -4.53
N LEU A 37 -8.30 -7.51 -5.39
CA LEU A 37 -9.29 -6.71 -6.06
C LEU A 37 -10.68 -6.87 -5.41
N LYS A 38 -11.71 -6.34 -6.05
CA LYS A 38 -13.08 -6.24 -5.51
C LYS A 38 -13.83 -7.56 -5.38
N SER A 39 -13.25 -8.67 -5.86
CA SER A 39 -13.82 -10.00 -5.70
C SER A 39 -14.03 -10.41 -4.24
N LEU A 40 -13.22 -9.89 -3.32
CA LEU A 40 -13.32 -10.08 -1.87
C LEU A 40 -13.28 -8.74 -1.14
N ASP A 41 -14.09 -8.62 -0.07
CA ASP A 41 -14.07 -7.48 0.86
C ASP A 41 -13.44 -7.90 2.20
N PHE A 42 -12.40 -7.19 2.61
CA PHE A 42 -11.73 -7.44 3.89
C PHE A 42 -12.13 -6.45 5.00
N ALA A 43 -13.17 -5.66 4.78
CA ALA A 43 -13.69 -4.62 5.66
C ALA A 43 -12.62 -3.68 6.24
N GLY A 44 -13.00 -2.50 6.63
CA GLY A 44 -12.13 -1.56 7.36
C GLY A 44 -12.24 -1.71 8.87
N ASN A 45 -11.43 -0.93 9.60
CA ASN A 45 -11.41 -0.94 11.07
C ASN A 45 -12.81 -0.80 11.69
N ASP A 46 -13.63 0.11 11.14
CA ASP A 46 -14.93 0.48 11.71
C ASP A 46 -16.04 -0.51 11.34
N SER A 47 -15.88 -1.30 10.29
CA SER A 47 -16.85 -2.29 9.81
C SER A 47 -16.42 -3.75 10.07
N TYR A 48 -15.25 -3.96 10.69
CA TYR A 48 -14.68 -5.30 10.88
C TYR A 48 -15.60 -6.19 11.74
N GLU A 49 -16.08 -5.70 12.86
CA GLU A 49 -16.90 -6.51 13.78
C GLU A 49 -18.26 -6.90 13.15
N GLN A 50 -18.87 -6.01 12.33
CA GLN A 50 -20.12 -6.29 11.62
C GLN A 50 -19.96 -7.32 10.49
N LYS A 51 -18.75 -7.37 9.87
CA LYS A 51 -18.44 -8.25 8.74
C LYS A 51 -17.47 -9.38 9.11
N LYS A 52 -17.29 -9.66 10.38
CA LYS A 52 -16.24 -10.56 10.87
C LYS A 52 -16.28 -11.94 10.21
N GLU A 53 -17.44 -12.57 10.14
CA GLU A 53 -17.60 -13.89 9.53
C GLU A 53 -17.24 -13.87 8.02
N GLU A 54 -17.67 -12.85 7.29
CA GLU A 54 -17.33 -12.64 5.89
C GLU A 54 -15.81 -12.48 5.73
N VAL A 55 -15.19 -11.63 6.53
CA VAL A 55 -13.74 -11.40 6.51
C VAL A 55 -12.97 -12.67 6.84
N GLU A 56 -13.39 -13.45 7.85
CA GLU A 56 -12.76 -14.72 8.20
C GLU A 56 -12.84 -15.74 7.04
N ASN A 57 -13.94 -15.78 6.30
CA ASN A 57 -14.06 -16.63 5.12
C ASN A 57 -13.16 -16.13 3.98
N ASN A 58 -13.11 -14.83 3.73
CA ASN A 58 -12.22 -14.22 2.73
C ASN A 58 -10.74 -14.44 3.06
N LEU A 59 -10.36 -14.40 4.35
CA LEU A 59 -9.02 -14.74 4.80
C LEU A 59 -8.66 -16.21 4.54
N LYS A 60 -9.61 -17.14 4.68
CA LYS A 60 -9.38 -18.56 4.34
C LYS A 60 -9.15 -18.74 2.84
N ILE A 61 -9.91 -18.03 1.97
CA ILE A 61 -9.68 -18.05 0.53
C ILE A 61 -8.29 -17.53 0.20
N LEU A 62 -7.93 -16.36 0.73
CA LEU A 62 -6.62 -15.74 0.53
C LEU A 62 -5.48 -16.65 1.03
N SER A 63 -5.62 -17.25 2.22
CA SER A 63 -4.61 -18.11 2.81
C SER A 63 -4.36 -19.40 2.02
N ARG A 64 -5.38 -19.96 1.38
CA ARG A 64 -5.25 -21.12 0.50
C ARG A 64 -4.49 -20.80 -0.78
N GLU A 65 -4.80 -19.65 -1.40
CA GLU A 65 -4.12 -19.22 -2.64
C GLU A 65 -2.63 -18.92 -2.40
N PHE A 66 -2.30 -18.23 -1.31
CA PHE A 66 -0.94 -17.76 -1.00
C PHE A 66 -0.18 -18.68 -0.03
N VAL A 67 -0.78 -19.80 0.41
CA VAL A 67 -0.17 -20.84 1.25
C VAL A 67 0.44 -20.30 2.55
N PHE A 68 -0.38 -19.59 3.34
CA PHE A 68 -0.01 -19.15 4.69
C PHE A 68 -1.06 -19.58 5.73
N ASN A 69 -0.70 -19.54 7.02
CA ASN A 69 -1.67 -19.76 8.08
C ASN A 69 -2.33 -18.42 8.46
N VAL A 70 -3.67 -18.39 8.54
CA VAL A 70 -4.42 -17.19 8.95
C VAL A 70 -3.97 -16.65 10.31
N LYS A 71 -3.42 -17.51 11.19
CA LYS A 71 -2.86 -17.11 12.48
C LYS A 71 -1.58 -16.28 12.37
N ASP A 72 -0.88 -16.34 11.23
CA ASP A 72 0.38 -15.63 10.99
C ASP A 72 0.16 -14.20 10.48
N ILE A 73 -1.10 -13.79 10.33
CA ILE A 73 -1.47 -12.45 9.87
C ILE A 73 -1.15 -11.43 10.96
N CYS A 74 -0.49 -10.34 10.54
CA CYS A 74 -0.29 -9.13 11.32
C CYS A 74 -1.05 -7.99 10.63
N ARG A 75 -2.16 -7.53 11.22
CA ARG A 75 -2.99 -6.45 10.68
C ARG A 75 -3.16 -5.34 11.72
N PRO A 76 -2.69 -4.10 11.45
CA PRO A 76 -2.77 -2.99 12.38
C PRO A 76 -4.15 -2.30 12.33
N LYS A 77 -4.45 -1.50 13.34
CA LYS A 77 -5.51 -0.51 13.27
C LYS A 77 -4.98 0.78 12.63
N GLN A 78 -5.19 0.91 11.31
CA GLN A 78 -4.73 2.05 10.49
C GLN A 78 -5.53 3.31 10.82
N THR A 79 -4.85 4.44 10.99
CA THR A 79 -5.46 5.73 11.31
C THR A 79 -4.82 6.92 10.57
N HIS A 80 -4.14 6.64 9.45
CA HIS A 80 -3.50 7.63 8.58
C HIS A 80 -2.36 8.40 9.27
N THR A 81 -1.49 7.69 9.97
CA THR A 81 -0.29 8.21 10.64
C THR A 81 0.98 7.97 9.80
N ASP A 82 2.14 8.36 10.34
CA ASP A 82 3.48 8.00 9.82
C ASP A 82 4.16 6.87 10.62
N LYS A 83 3.40 6.19 11.49
CA LYS A 83 3.96 5.17 12.38
C LYS A 83 4.11 3.83 11.67
N VAL A 84 5.35 3.31 11.73
CA VAL A 84 5.73 2.00 11.20
C VAL A 84 6.10 1.07 12.36
N GLY A 85 5.32 0.02 12.54
CA GLY A 85 5.55 -1.00 13.56
C GLY A 85 6.59 -2.02 13.10
N LYS A 86 7.46 -2.45 14.02
CA LYS A 86 8.29 -3.63 13.84
C LYS A 86 7.50 -4.86 14.28
N VAL A 87 7.43 -5.87 13.42
CA VAL A 87 6.76 -7.14 13.72
C VAL A 87 7.81 -8.18 14.09
N GLU A 88 7.66 -8.75 15.27
CA GLU A 88 8.49 -9.81 15.83
C GLU A 88 7.67 -11.09 16.05
N ASP A 89 8.29 -12.14 16.56
CA ASP A 89 7.59 -13.37 16.93
C ASP A 89 6.62 -13.10 18.10
N GLY A 90 5.38 -13.59 17.99
CA GLY A 90 4.32 -13.36 18.95
C GLY A 90 3.46 -12.10 18.70
N ASP A 91 3.75 -11.38 17.62
CA ASP A 91 3.03 -10.15 17.24
C ASP A 91 1.88 -10.39 16.24
N GLU A 92 1.53 -11.64 16.00
CA GLU A 92 0.46 -11.99 15.06
C GLU A 92 -0.91 -11.63 15.64
N GLY A 93 -1.80 -11.22 14.79
CA GLY A 93 -3.19 -10.91 15.12
C GLY A 93 -3.76 -9.76 14.30
N ILE A 94 -5.08 -9.67 14.33
CA ILE A 94 -5.84 -8.61 13.68
C ILE A 94 -6.21 -7.57 14.74
N TYR A 95 -5.77 -6.32 14.51
CA TYR A 95 -6.07 -5.17 15.39
C TYR A 95 -5.61 -5.34 16.84
N ILE A 96 -4.47 -6.02 17.05
CA ILE A 96 -3.90 -6.13 18.40
C ILE A 96 -3.49 -4.76 18.94
N GLN A 97 -3.62 -4.56 20.25
CA GLN A 97 -3.42 -3.27 20.91
C GLN A 97 -2.04 -2.65 20.64
N LYS A 98 -0.98 -3.48 20.57
CA LYS A 98 0.38 -3.04 20.26
C LYS A 98 0.47 -2.24 18.95
N PHE A 99 -0.40 -2.52 17.98
CA PHE A 99 -0.40 -1.91 16.65
C PHE A 99 -1.60 -0.99 16.41
N ASN A 100 -2.16 -0.42 17.48
CA ASN A 100 -3.11 0.67 17.33
C ASN A 100 -2.41 1.92 16.81
N ASN A 101 -3.04 2.61 15.85
CA ASN A 101 -2.50 3.81 15.19
C ASN A 101 -1.17 3.56 14.47
N VAL A 102 -1.03 2.42 13.81
CA VAL A 102 0.11 2.05 12.97
C VAL A 102 -0.38 1.91 11.53
N ASP A 103 0.30 2.53 10.59
CA ASP A 103 -0.03 2.55 9.17
C ASP A 103 1.03 1.87 8.29
N GLY A 104 2.01 1.21 8.89
CA GLY A 104 3.00 0.41 8.20
C GLY A 104 3.64 -0.62 9.10
N PHE A 105 4.13 -1.71 8.50
CA PHE A 105 4.88 -2.76 9.17
C PHE A 105 6.19 -3.04 8.47
N VAL A 106 7.19 -3.47 9.25
CA VAL A 106 8.46 -4.00 8.75
C VAL A 106 8.86 -5.23 9.55
N THR A 107 9.45 -6.24 8.88
CA THR A 107 9.96 -7.45 9.53
C THR A 107 11.04 -8.16 8.70
N ASP A 108 11.94 -8.87 9.38
CA ASP A 108 12.83 -9.89 8.84
C ASP A 108 12.39 -11.32 9.21
N LYS A 109 11.26 -11.46 9.90
CA LYS A 109 10.75 -12.76 10.35
C LYS A 109 9.99 -13.45 9.24
N LYS A 110 10.27 -14.76 9.08
CA LYS A 110 9.55 -15.62 8.14
C LYS A 110 8.12 -15.88 8.60
N ASN A 111 7.26 -16.10 7.61
CA ASN A 111 5.84 -16.44 7.82
C ASN A 111 5.01 -15.38 8.58
N LYS A 112 5.50 -14.16 8.76
CA LYS A 112 4.70 -13.04 9.26
C LYS A 112 4.02 -12.34 8.09
N VAL A 113 2.72 -12.52 7.96
CA VAL A 113 1.94 -11.98 6.85
C VAL A 113 1.54 -10.53 7.18
N LEU A 114 2.32 -9.57 6.69
CA LEU A 114 2.02 -8.15 6.86
C LEU A 114 0.83 -7.79 5.99
N MET A 115 -0.33 -7.50 6.59
CA MET A 115 -1.58 -7.23 5.90
C MET A 115 -2.10 -5.83 6.21
N LEU A 116 -2.42 -5.06 5.17
CA LEU A 116 -3.00 -3.71 5.27
C LEU A 116 -4.21 -3.56 4.36
N GLY A 117 -5.18 -2.74 4.77
CA GLY A 117 -6.42 -2.50 4.03
C GLY A 117 -6.40 -1.19 3.24
N PHE A 118 -7.04 -1.19 2.06
CA PHE A 118 -7.03 -0.06 1.12
C PHE A 118 -8.40 0.13 0.43
N ALA A 119 -8.75 1.38 0.24
CA ALA A 119 -9.71 1.88 -0.73
C ALA A 119 -9.25 3.30 -1.08
N ASP A 120 -8.55 3.45 -2.20
CA ASP A 120 -7.91 4.65 -2.75
C ASP A 120 -6.56 5.06 -2.16
N CYS A 121 -6.27 4.81 -0.88
CA CYS A 121 -4.96 5.17 -0.32
C CYS A 121 -3.82 4.39 -0.99
N THR A 122 -2.63 4.99 -1.07
CA THR A 122 -1.48 4.44 -1.80
C THR A 122 -0.80 3.31 -1.01
N PRO A 123 -0.77 2.06 -1.50
CA PRO A 123 0.02 0.99 -0.92
C PRO A 123 1.49 1.15 -1.32
N LEU A 124 2.40 0.97 -0.36
CA LEU A 124 3.83 0.85 -0.61
C LEU A 124 4.33 -0.48 -0.06
N LEU A 125 4.78 -1.37 -0.93
CA LEU A 125 5.39 -2.64 -0.58
C LEU A 125 6.90 -2.51 -0.73
N PHE A 126 7.66 -2.77 0.33
CA PHE A 126 9.12 -2.72 0.30
C PHE A 126 9.72 -4.11 0.49
N TYR A 127 10.83 -4.34 -0.20
CA TYR A 127 11.64 -5.55 -0.05
C TYR A 127 13.12 -5.25 -0.23
N ASP A 128 13.94 -5.68 0.72
CA ASP A 128 15.40 -5.71 0.59
C ASP A 128 15.83 -7.17 0.34
N PRO A 129 16.30 -7.52 -0.88
CA PRO A 129 16.68 -8.88 -1.21
C PRO A 129 18.00 -9.32 -0.58
N ILE A 130 18.84 -8.38 -0.15
CA ILE A 130 20.14 -8.67 0.48
C ILE A 130 19.94 -8.98 1.97
N LYS A 131 19.11 -8.21 2.65
CA LYS A 131 18.85 -8.39 4.10
C LYS A 131 17.64 -9.28 4.37
N ASN A 132 16.84 -9.62 3.33
CA ASN A 132 15.60 -10.35 3.49
C ASN A 132 14.65 -9.65 4.49
N VAL A 133 14.36 -8.39 4.22
CA VAL A 133 13.44 -7.56 5.01
C VAL A 133 12.28 -7.15 4.13
N VAL A 134 11.06 -7.29 4.62
CA VAL A 134 9.85 -6.82 3.94
C VAL A 134 9.14 -5.75 4.75
N ALA A 135 8.47 -4.82 4.05
CA ALA A 135 7.55 -3.88 4.69
C ALA A 135 6.29 -3.69 3.85
N ASN A 136 5.18 -3.42 4.54
CA ASN A 136 3.88 -3.10 3.96
C ASN A 136 3.39 -1.79 4.57
N VAL A 137 3.01 -0.80 3.75
CA VAL A 137 2.76 0.56 4.21
C VAL A 137 1.51 1.15 3.57
N HIS A 138 0.67 1.76 4.38
CA HIS A 138 -0.50 2.51 3.99
C HIS A 138 -0.18 4.00 3.92
N SER A 139 0.14 4.49 2.73
CA SER A 139 0.41 5.90 2.46
C SER A 139 -0.86 6.62 1.98
N GLY A 140 -1.82 6.85 2.88
CA GLY A 140 -2.90 7.79 2.61
C GLY A 140 -2.33 9.20 2.43
N TRP A 141 -3.16 10.20 2.01
CA TRP A 141 -2.66 11.55 1.76
C TRP A 141 -1.95 12.18 2.99
N LYS A 142 -2.44 11.91 4.22
CA LYS A 142 -1.77 12.34 5.46
C LYS A 142 -0.43 11.60 5.66
N GLY A 143 -0.40 10.30 5.41
CA GLY A 143 0.82 9.50 5.47
C GLY A 143 1.87 9.95 4.44
N THR A 144 1.44 10.31 3.22
CA THR A 144 2.30 10.93 2.20
C THR A 144 2.88 12.26 2.69
N LEU A 145 2.06 13.16 3.25
CA LEU A 145 2.52 14.42 3.84
C LEU A 145 3.53 14.22 4.98
N GLN A 146 3.32 13.20 5.80
CA GLN A 146 4.19 12.82 6.92
C GLN A 146 5.38 11.97 6.48
N THR A 147 5.47 11.67 5.16
CA THR A 147 6.55 10.91 4.52
C THR A 147 6.73 9.50 5.10
N ILE A 148 5.62 8.76 5.32
CA ILE A 148 5.64 7.41 5.90
C ILE A 148 6.54 6.44 5.13
N GLY A 149 6.62 6.56 3.79
CA GLY A 149 7.54 5.77 2.96
C GLY A 149 9.00 5.99 3.34
N VAL A 150 9.40 7.26 3.58
CA VAL A 150 10.74 7.61 4.05
C VAL A 150 11.00 7.02 5.43
N ARG A 151 10.04 7.17 6.37
CA ARG A 151 10.13 6.57 7.72
C ARG A 151 10.34 5.07 7.68
N THR A 152 9.70 4.41 6.71
CA THR A 152 9.85 2.96 6.53
C THR A 152 11.28 2.60 6.11
N VAL A 153 11.82 3.30 5.11
CA VAL A 153 13.20 3.07 4.64
C VAL A 153 14.21 3.40 5.74
N GLU A 154 14.05 4.52 6.45
CA GLU A 154 14.89 4.87 7.61
C GLU A 154 14.89 3.73 8.64
N LYS A 155 13.71 3.17 8.94
CA LYS A 155 13.58 2.04 9.88
C LYS A 155 14.27 0.78 9.35
N MET A 156 14.12 0.45 8.05
CA MET A 156 14.83 -0.67 7.42
C MET A 156 16.36 -0.49 7.51
N VAL A 157 16.85 0.72 7.25
CA VAL A 157 18.29 1.03 7.34
C VAL A 157 18.78 0.95 8.78
N MET A 158 18.10 1.57 9.73
CA MET A 158 18.56 1.66 11.13
C MET A 158 18.48 0.31 11.86
N GLU A 159 17.37 -0.42 11.71
CA GLU A 159 17.12 -1.62 12.50
C GLU A 159 17.65 -2.91 11.84
N TYR A 160 17.63 -2.97 10.50
CA TYR A 160 17.99 -4.19 9.75
C TYR A 160 19.28 -4.01 8.93
N LYS A 161 19.92 -2.83 8.96
CA LYS A 161 21.13 -2.52 8.19
C LYS A 161 20.94 -2.70 6.68
N CYS A 162 19.74 -2.42 6.22
CA CYS A 162 19.45 -2.32 4.79
C CYS A 162 20.25 -1.17 4.17
N ASN A 163 20.58 -1.30 2.87
CA ASN A 163 21.08 -0.18 2.08
C ASN A 163 19.92 0.33 1.21
N SER A 164 19.65 1.65 1.24
CA SER A 164 18.55 2.24 0.45
C SER A 164 18.63 1.90 -1.04
N GLU A 165 19.84 1.77 -1.60
CA GLU A 165 20.04 1.40 -3.00
C GLU A 165 19.58 -0.01 -3.36
N ASP A 166 19.52 -0.93 -2.39
CA ASP A 166 19.11 -2.32 -2.59
C ASP A 166 17.61 -2.53 -2.36
N ILE A 167 16.94 -1.55 -1.71
CA ILE A 167 15.51 -1.64 -1.40
C ILE A 167 14.67 -1.45 -2.67
N ILE A 168 13.76 -2.39 -2.90
CA ILE A 168 12.73 -2.33 -3.94
C ILE A 168 11.46 -1.78 -3.29
N CYS A 169 10.81 -0.80 -3.93
CA CYS A 169 9.51 -0.25 -3.55
C CYS A 169 8.50 -0.44 -4.68
N CYS A 170 7.37 -1.09 -4.38
CA CYS A 170 6.26 -1.23 -5.31
C CYS A 170 5.08 -0.37 -4.84
N ILE A 171 4.64 0.57 -5.68
CA ILE A 171 3.49 1.45 -5.47
C ILE A 171 2.25 0.78 -6.04
N GLY A 172 1.34 0.33 -5.17
CA GLY A 172 0.15 -0.43 -5.55
C GLY A 172 -0.97 0.41 -6.17
N PRO A 173 -2.06 -0.24 -6.63
CA PRO A 173 -3.26 0.44 -7.10
C PRO A 173 -3.80 1.42 -6.05
N HIS A 174 -4.10 2.65 -6.46
CA HIS A 174 -4.58 3.73 -5.59
C HIS A 174 -5.31 4.79 -6.41
N ILE A 175 -5.91 5.78 -5.76
CA ILE A 175 -6.45 6.95 -6.43
C ILE A 175 -5.31 7.78 -7.02
N ARG A 176 -5.27 7.93 -8.34
CA ARG A 176 -4.21 8.67 -9.02
C ARG A 176 -4.59 10.14 -9.24
N LYS A 177 -3.62 10.92 -9.73
CA LYS A 177 -3.80 12.35 -10.04
C LYS A 177 -5.08 12.64 -10.81
N CYS A 178 -5.49 11.77 -11.74
CA CYS A 178 -6.71 11.93 -12.54
C CYS A 178 -8.01 12.04 -11.73
N HIS A 179 -7.99 11.57 -10.45
CA HIS A 179 -9.17 11.59 -9.58
C HIS A 179 -8.88 12.08 -8.16
N PHE A 180 -7.61 12.24 -7.77
CA PHE A 180 -7.27 12.76 -6.46
C PHE A 180 -7.38 14.29 -6.45
N GLU A 181 -8.61 14.74 -6.50
CA GLU A 181 -9.01 16.14 -6.42
C GLU A 181 -9.17 16.58 -4.96
N VAL A 182 -8.59 17.72 -4.60
CA VAL A 182 -8.54 18.26 -3.25
C VAL A 182 -8.83 19.78 -3.24
N ASP A 183 -9.24 20.29 -2.09
CA ASP A 183 -9.42 21.71 -1.86
C ASP A 183 -8.08 22.43 -1.62
N GLU A 184 -8.12 23.78 -1.61
CA GLU A 184 -6.91 24.61 -1.53
C GLU A 184 -6.13 24.42 -0.23
N ASP A 185 -6.78 24.10 0.88
CA ASP A 185 -6.14 23.84 2.17
C ASP A 185 -5.21 22.61 2.11
N VAL A 186 -5.68 21.51 1.56
CA VAL A 186 -4.86 20.31 1.33
C VAL A 186 -3.74 20.58 0.34
N LYS A 187 -4.04 21.30 -0.77
CA LYS A 187 -3.01 21.73 -1.75
C LYS A 187 -1.90 22.54 -1.09
N LYS A 188 -2.25 23.51 -0.22
CA LYS A 188 -1.27 24.32 0.49
C LYS A 188 -0.35 23.47 1.37
N LEU A 189 -0.88 22.45 2.05
CA LEU A 189 -0.08 21.52 2.85
C LEU A 189 0.94 20.78 1.99
N PHE A 190 0.50 20.20 0.86
CA PHE A 190 1.37 19.50 -0.08
C PHE A 190 2.43 20.43 -0.68
N TYR A 191 2.01 21.58 -1.18
CA TYR A 191 2.93 22.55 -1.79
C TYR A 191 4.00 23.00 -0.79
N ASN A 192 3.63 23.43 0.41
CA ASN A 192 4.57 23.87 1.43
C ASN A 192 5.57 22.76 1.83
N LYS A 193 5.10 21.52 1.93
CA LYS A 193 5.94 20.37 2.29
C LYS A 193 6.91 19.99 1.18
N PHE A 194 6.47 20.02 -0.08
CA PHE A 194 7.16 19.41 -1.22
C PHE A 194 7.65 20.40 -2.28
N LYS A 195 7.56 21.72 -2.06
CA LYS A 195 8.02 22.77 -3.00
C LYS A 195 9.51 22.68 -3.38
N HIS A 196 10.28 21.90 -2.64
CA HIS A 196 11.70 21.63 -2.92
C HIS A 196 11.89 20.48 -3.94
N LEU A 197 10.85 19.70 -4.21
CA LEU A 197 10.91 18.65 -5.22
C LEU A 197 10.94 19.26 -6.62
N LYS A 198 11.64 18.57 -7.52
CA LYS A 198 11.65 18.94 -8.93
C LYS A 198 10.22 18.85 -9.51
N ASP A 199 9.90 19.78 -10.38
CA ASP A 199 8.64 19.79 -11.15
C ASP A 199 7.37 19.74 -10.27
N ILE A 200 7.38 20.37 -9.09
CA ILE A 200 6.24 20.39 -8.15
C ILE A 200 4.95 20.87 -8.82
N GLU A 201 5.04 21.77 -9.80
CA GLU A 201 3.91 22.29 -10.59
C GLU A 201 3.25 21.18 -11.46
N GLU A 202 4.02 20.17 -11.85
CA GLU A 202 3.49 18.99 -12.54
C GLU A 202 2.84 17.99 -11.57
N LEU A 203 3.32 17.95 -10.32
CA LEU A 203 2.78 17.07 -9.28
C LEU A 203 1.46 17.60 -8.73
N ILE A 204 1.27 18.93 -8.74
CA ILE A 204 0.07 19.63 -8.25
C ILE A 204 -0.45 20.54 -9.36
N SER A 205 -1.59 20.21 -9.95
CA SER A 205 -2.21 21.01 -11.01
C SER A 205 -3.57 21.56 -10.61
N TYR A 206 -3.89 22.77 -11.06
CA TYR A 206 -5.18 23.40 -10.84
C TYR A 206 -6.22 22.93 -11.86
N ASN A 207 -7.44 22.66 -11.39
CA ASN A 207 -8.60 22.42 -12.23
C ASN A 207 -9.55 23.64 -12.18
N GLY A 208 -9.57 24.42 -13.26
CA GLY A 208 -10.39 25.63 -13.34
C GLY A 208 -11.90 25.39 -13.37
N GLU A 209 -12.34 24.19 -13.79
CA GLU A 209 -13.77 23.86 -13.85
C GLU A 209 -14.36 23.61 -12.44
N SER A 210 -13.64 22.86 -11.61
CA SER A 210 -14.07 22.54 -10.25
C SER A 210 -13.55 23.52 -9.19
N ASN A 211 -12.62 24.41 -9.56
CA ASN A 211 -11.89 25.30 -8.64
C ASN A 211 -11.13 24.52 -7.55
N LYS A 212 -10.56 23.36 -7.93
CA LYS A 212 -9.83 22.45 -7.06
C LYS A 212 -8.46 22.11 -7.64
N TYR A 213 -7.73 21.23 -6.96
CA TYR A 213 -6.39 20.84 -7.34
C TYR A 213 -6.27 19.32 -7.45
N TYR A 214 -5.54 18.83 -8.45
CA TYR A 214 -5.16 17.43 -8.58
C TYR A 214 -3.75 17.22 -8.06
N ILE A 215 -3.54 16.20 -7.21
CA ILE A 215 -2.23 15.86 -6.63
C ILE A 215 -1.81 14.46 -7.04
N ASP A 216 -0.55 14.30 -7.49
CA ASP A 216 0.06 13.02 -7.82
C ASP A 216 0.82 12.45 -6.61
N THR A 217 0.12 11.72 -5.75
CA THR A 217 0.71 11.12 -4.55
C THR A 217 1.72 10.02 -4.88
N ALA A 218 1.55 9.29 -6.01
CA ALA A 218 2.51 8.29 -6.44
C ALA A 218 3.85 8.91 -6.82
N LYS A 219 3.82 9.94 -7.67
CA LYS A 219 5.05 10.65 -8.06
C LYS A 219 5.71 11.33 -6.87
N ILE A 220 4.95 11.93 -5.95
CA ILE A 220 5.51 12.51 -4.72
C ILE A 220 6.22 11.42 -3.90
N ASN A 221 5.58 10.27 -3.64
CA ASN A 221 6.22 9.16 -2.95
C ASN A 221 7.49 8.69 -3.67
N LYS A 222 7.46 8.59 -5.00
CA LYS A 222 8.63 8.24 -5.80
C LYS A 222 9.77 9.23 -5.61
N GLU A 223 9.52 10.54 -5.77
CA GLU A 223 10.54 11.58 -5.65
C GLU A 223 11.19 11.63 -4.25
N ILE A 224 10.39 11.53 -3.18
CA ILE A 224 10.95 11.52 -1.82
C ILE A 224 11.76 10.25 -1.52
N LEU A 225 11.43 9.12 -2.13
CA LEU A 225 12.19 7.88 -2.00
C LEU A 225 13.50 7.92 -2.80
N LEU A 226 13.50 8.51 -4.00
CA LEU A 226 14.71 8.79 -4.76
C LEU A 226 15.68 9.69 -3.98
N ASN A 227 15.18 10.73 -3.34
CA ASN A 227 15.98 11.68 -2.56
C ASN A 227 16.68 11.05 -1.33
N ILE A 228 16.18 9.91 -0.83
CA ILE A 228 16.82 9.16 0.26
C ILE A 228 17.64 7.96 -0.21
N GLY A 229 17.90 7.87 -1.52
CA GLY A 229 18.85 6.93 -2.12
C GLY A 229 18.28 5.63 -2.67
N LEU A 230 16.95 5.49 -2.82
CA LEU A 230 16.42 4.38 -3.61
C LEU A 230 16.78 4.60 -5.10
N LYS A 231 17.11 3.54 -5.81
CA LYS A 231 17.35 3.60 -7.25
C LYS A 231 16.03 3.69 -8.02
N GLY A 232 16.01 4.46 -9.11
CA GLY A 232 14.81 4.66 -9.92
C GLY A 232 14.22 3.37 -10.49
N GLU A 233 15.09 2.43 -10.90
CA GLU A 233 14.70 1.10 -11.37
C GLU A 233 14.12 0.18 -10.29
N ASN A 234 14.33 0.53 -9.02
CA ASN A 234 13.78 -0.20 -7.87
C ASN A 234 12.44 0.39 -7.38
N ILE A 235 11.94 1.48 -7.98
CA ILE A 235 10.64 2.06 -7.62
C ILE A 235 9.65 1.77 -8.75
N ILE A 236 8.78 0.81 -8.54
CA ILE A 236 7.86 0.26 -9.52
C ILE A 236 6.44 0.73 -9.20
N ASP A 237 5.81 1.50 -10.10
CA ASP A 237 4.42 1.95 -9.97
C ASP A 237 3.50 1.02 -10.76
N SER A 238 2.42 0.54 -10.13
CA SER A 238 1.38 -0.26 -10.80
C SER A 238 0.69 0.46 -11.96
N ASN A 239 0.71 1.79 -11.96
CA ASN A 239 -0.03 2.66 -12.90
C ASN A 239 -1.56 2.43 -12.93
N ILE A 240 -2.13 1.85 -11.88
CA ILE A 240 -3.57 1.54 -11.78
C ILE A 240 -4.25 2.57 -10.88
N CYS A 241 -5.28 3.25 -11.43
CA CYS A 241 -6.17 4.12 -10.66
C CYS A 241 -7.39 3.32 -10.19
N THR A 242 -7.64 3.30 -8.88
CA THR A 242 -8.78 2.60 -8.27
C THR A 242 -10.12 3.19 -8.71
N VAL A 243 -10.21 4.51 -8.88
CA VAL A 243 -11.44 5.19 -9.32
C VAL A 243 -11.75 4.90 -10.80
N CYS A 244 -10.73 4.96 -11.68
CA CYS A 244 -10.91 4.58 -13.11
C CYS A 244 -11.34 3.11 -13.29
N ASN A 245 -11.07 2.29 -12.27
CA ASN A 245 -11.31 0.85 -12.27
C ASN A 245 -12.21 0.42 -11.10
N SER A 246 -13.14 1.29 -10.68
CA SER A 246 -14.04 1.02 -9.54
C SER A 246 -15.02 -0.13 -9.78
N ASP A 247 -15.14 -0.59 -11.03
CA ASP A 247 -15.82 -1.83 -11.38
C ASP A 247 -15.15 -3.09 -10.80
N ILE A 248 -13.81 -3.07 -10.67
CA ILE A 248 -13.01 -4.21 -10.16
C ILE A 248 -12.07 -3.84 -9.00
N CYS A 249 -11.97 -2.58 -8.62
CA CYS A 249 -11.22 -2.10 -7.46
C CYS A 249 -12.16 -1.49 -6.42
N HIS A 250 -11.91 -1.71 -5.14
CA HIS A 250 -12.55 -0.93 -4.07
C HIS A 250 -12.07 0.53 -4.13
N SER A 251 -13.02 1.47 -4.12
CA SER A 251 -12.73 2.90 -4.16
C SER A 251 -13.68 3.70 -3.25
N TYR A 252 -13.16 4.28 -2.20
CA TYR A 252 -13.93 5.17 -1.32
C TYR A 252 -14.40 6.44 -2.06
N ARG A 253 -13.60 6.98 -2.98
CA ARG A 253 -13.97 8.14 -3.79
C ARG A 253 -15.20 7.87 -4.65
N ALA A 254 -15.26 6.70 -5.27
CA ALA A 254 -16.36 6.31 -6.15
C ALA A 254 -17.60 5.84 -5.38
N GLU A 255 -17.43 5.09 -4.29
CA GLU A 255 -18.49 4.31 -3.62
C GLU A 255 -18.88 4.85 -2.23
N LYS A 256 -18.07 5.75 -1.67
CA LYS A 256 -18.26 6.31 -0.32
C LYS A 256 -18.38 5.20 0.75
N ASP A 257 -19.39 5.27 1.59
CA ASP A 257 -19.60 4.33 2.69
C ASP A 257 -19.94 2.89 2.25
N LEU A 258 -20.27 2.71 0.97
CA LEU A 258 -20.50 1.37 0.39
C LEU A 258 -19.20 0.68 -0.03
N SER A 259 -18.07 1.40 0.00
CA SER A 259 -16.79 0.85 -0.41
C SER A 259 -16.28 -0.20 0.56
N GLY A 260 -16.03 -1.42 0.05
CA GLY A 260 -15.25 -2.42 0.75
C GLY A 260 -13.77 -2.05 0.85
N ARG A 261 -12.94 -3.02 1.24
CA ARG A 261 -11.48 -2.86 1.34
C ARG A 261 -10.75 -3.99 0.61
N ALA A 262 -9.89 -3.59 -0.33
CA ALA A 262 -8.80 -4.45 -0.79
C ALA A 262 -7.76 -4.60 0.33
N VAL A 263 -6.92 -5.63 0.24
CA VAL A 263 -5.74 -5.75 1.08
C VAL A 263 -4.49 -5.95 0.26
N THR A 264 -3.38 -5.44 0.79
CA THR A 264 -2.06 -5.94 0.42
C THR A 264 -1.61 -6.97 1.43
N ILE A 265 -0.89 -7.99 0.96
CA ILE A 265 -0.05 -8.84 1.79
C ILE A 265 1.37 -8.84 1.24
N ILE A 266 2.36 -8.93 2.14
CA ILE A 266 3.74 -9.29 1.81
C ILE A 266 4.34 -10.03 3.00
N TYR A 267 5.11 -11.09 2.72
CA TYR A 267 5.80 -11.86 3.75
C TYR A 267 6.99 -12.65 3.18
N LEU A 268 7.93 -13.00 4.07
CA LEU A 268 9.04 -13.92 3.81
C LEU A 268 8.58 -15.38 4.01
N LYS A 269 8.92 -16.26 3.05
CA LYS A 269 8.62 -17.71 3.13
C LYS A 269 9.65 -18.47 3.95
#